data_3ad6b57bfec0753dbe445a9acf9b97e2
#
_entry.id   3ad6b57bfec0753dbe445a9acf9b97e2
#
_cell.length_a   1.000
_cell.length_b   1.000
_cell.length_c   1.000
_cell.angle_alpha   90.00
_cell.angle_beta   90.00
_cell.angle_gamma   90.00
#
_symmetry.space_group_name_H-M   'P 1'
#
loop_
_entity.id
_entity.type
_entity.pdbx_description
1 polymer ?
#
loop_
_entity_poly.entity_id
_entity_poly.type
_entity_poly.pdbx_seq_one_letter_code
_entity_poly.pdbx_strand_id
1 'polypeptide(L)'
;VIMPFAFYGFVQEFLAERNDRLLWVGLVFLIVMELAVVFGFMATGARLLAGGLLGVDTGPGIVFQAIYWTTFVGLAAWHLVRAYRRSKDPILRNRIRYPLLGVGLVMLGAATNTVPDLGMLPIDHFANLINALLLTYAILRYQLVDISLVFRKGLLYSIPTAIIGIGYFLIISLAILLFSAFSGPQRFLRSLLVAASAARGA
;
A
#
# COMPACT_ATOMS: atom_id res chain seq x y z
N VAL A 1 -2.52 2.31 3.25
CA VAL A 1 -2.84 2.41 4.71
C VAL A 1 -2.39 1.14 5.47
N ILE A 2 -2.55 -0.06 4.91
CA ILE A 2 -2.31 -1.37 5.57
C ILE A 2 -0.84 -1.64 5.94
N MET A 3 0.11 -1.14 5.15
CA MET A 3 1.54 -1.48 5.24
C MET A 3 2.19 -1.24 6.62
N PRO A 4 2.01 -0.09 7.30
CA PRO A 4 2.64 0.15 8.60
C PRO A 4 2.18 -0.83 9.68
N PHE A 5 0.88 -1.16 9.67
CA PHE A 5 0.29 -2.13 10.59
C PHE A 5 0.83 -3.55 10.34
N ALA A 6 0.85 -3.97 9.08
CA ALA A 6 1.38 -5.28 8.70
C ALA A 6 2.87 -5.41 9.05
N PHE A 7 3.64 -4.34 8.83
CA PHE A 7 5.06 -4.31 9.20
C PHE A 7 5.26 -4.39 10.72
N TYR A 8 4.47 -3.65 11.50
CA TYR A 8 4.52 -3.73 12.96
C TYR A 8 4.16 -5.14 13.47
N GLY A 9 3.09 -5.74 12.92
CA GLY A 9 2.71 -7.12 13.23
C GLY A 9 3.80 -8.14 12.88
N PHE A 10 4.45 -7.97 11.72
CA PHE A 10 5.60 -8.77 11.32
C PHE A 10 6.76 -8.66 12.33
N VAL A 11 7.09 -7.45 12.77
CA VAL A 11 8.19 -7.23 13.73
C VAL A 11 7.88 -7.88 15.08
N GLN A 12 6.65 -7.80 15.56
CA GLN A 12 6.23 -8.46 16.79
C GLN A 12 6.33 -9.98 16.71
N GLU A 13 5.87 -10.57 15.61
CA GLU A 13 5.97 -12.01 15.38
C GLU A 13 7.44 -12.44 15.23
N PHE A 14 8.22 -11.66 14.50
CA PHE A 14 9.65 -11.90 14.28
C PHE A 14 10.47 -11.89 15.58
N LEU A 15 10.13 -11.00 16.52
CA LEU A 15 10.79 -10.88 17.82
C LEU A 15 10.15 -11.77 18.89
N ALA A 16 9.07 -12.48 18.59
CA ALA A 16 8.24 -13.21 19.53
C ALA A 16 7.75 -12.35 20.74
N GLU A 17 7.62 -11.03 20.51
CA GLU A 17 7.14 -10.05 21.49
C GLU A 17 5.71 -9.60 21.11
N ARG A 18 4.71 -10.46 21.27
CA ARG A 18 3.35 -10.17 20.84
C ARG A 18 2.61 -9.27 21.84
N ASN A 19 2.13 -8.12 21.36
CA ASN A 19 1.25 -7.22 22.11
C ASN A 19 -0.13 -7.13 21.44
N ASP A 20 -1.03 -8.03 21.82
CA ASP A 20 -2.35 -8.14 21.22
C ASP A 20 -3.20 -6.87 21.37
N ARG A 21 -3.06 -6.12 22.48
CA ARG A 21 -3.83 -4.87 22.67
C ARG A 21 -3.48 -3.83 21.64
N LEU A 22 -2.18 -3.66 21.37
CA LEU A 22 -1.73 -2.67 20.40
C LEU A 22 -2.07 -3.07 18.95
N LEU A 23 -2.06 -4.37 18.68
CA LEU A 23 -2.52 -4.91 17.40
C LEU A 23 -4.03 -4.64 17.19
N TRP A 24 -4.87 -4.84 18.21
CA TRP A 24 -6.29 -4.52 18.10
C TRP A 24 -6.54 -3.02 17.91
N VAL A 25 -5.85 -2.16 18.64
CA VAL A 25 -5.92 -0.71 18.44
C VAL A 25 -5.50 -0.33 17.02
N GLY A 26 -4.41 -0.92 16.52
CA GLY A 26 -3.94 -0.69 15.16
C GLY A 26 -4.94 -1.16 14.10
N LEU A 27 -5.59 -2.29 14.32
CA LEU A 27 -6.62 -2.83 13.42
C LEU A 27 -7.85 -1.91 13.36
N VAL A 28 -8.34 -1.45 14.53
CA VAL A 28 -9.48 -0.51 14.56
C VAL A 28 -9.12 0.78 13.84
N PHE A 29 -7.93 1.32 14.09
CA PHE A 29 -7.48 2.53 13.43
C PHE A 29 -7.32 2.34 11.90
N LEU A 30 -6.81 1.17 11.49
CA LEU A 30 -6.73 0.80 10.07
C LEU A 30 -8.11 0.82 9.41
N ILE A 31 -9.12 0.20 10.02
CA ILE A 31 -10.49 0.18 9.50
C ILE A 31 -11.04 1.61 9.37
N VAL A 32 -10.84 2.44 10.37
CA VAL A 32 -11.26 3.85 10.34
C VAL A 32 -10.56 4.61 9.21
N MET A 33 -9.27 4.37 8.99
CA MET A 33 -8.51 5.00 7.91
C MET A 33 -8.98 4.54 6.52
N GLU A 34 -9.28 3.24 6.35
CA GLU A 34 -9.81 2.73 5.08
C GLU A 34 -11.20 3.31 4.79
N LEU A 35 -12.05 3.44 5.79
CA LEU A 35 -13.34 4.14 5.64
C LEU A 35 -13.14 5.61 5.26
N ALA A 36 -12.18 6.31 5.89
CA ALA A 36 -11.87 7.69 5.55
C ALA A 36 -11.38 7.87 4.10
N VAL A 37 -10.66 6.87 3.55
CA VAL A 37 -10.29 6.84 2.12
C VAL A 37 -11.54 6.70 1.24
N VAL A 38 -12.42 5.76 1.56
CA VAL A 38 -13.67 5.51 0.79
C VAL A 38 -14.57 6.74 0.77
N PHE A 39 -14.65 7.47 1.88
CA PHE A 39 -15.45 8.70 1.97
C PHE A 39 -14.73 9.96 1.41
N GLY A 40 -13.57 9.80 0.76
CA GLY A 40 -12.86 10.92 0.15
C GLY A 40 -12.19 11.88 1.13
N PHE A 41 -12.06 11.50 2.41
CA PHE A 41 -11.46 12.35 3.44
C PHE A 41 -9.93 12.48 3.29
N MET A 42 -9.30 11.51 2.61
CA MET A 42 -7.85 11.48 2.36
C MET A 42 -7.45 12.21 1.09
N ALA A 43 -8.28 12.11 0.03
CA ALA A 43 -8.04 12.74 -1.26
C ALA A 43 -9.33 13.45 -1.68
N THR A 44 -9.24 14.76 -1.96
CA THR A 44 -10.38 15.59 -2.31
C THR A 44 -10.53 15.79 -3.82
N GLY A 45 -9.48 15.49 -4.59
CA GLY A 45 -9.50 15.63 -6.04
C GLY A 45 -8.20 15.17 -6.69
N ALA A 46 -8.19 15.22 -8.00
CA ALA A 46 -7.01 15.00 -8.82
C ALA A 46 -6.87 16.14 -9.82
N ARG A 47 -5.66 16.66 -9.97
CA ARG A 47 -5.33 17.73 -10.93
C ARG A 47 -4.20 17.28 -11.85
N LEU A 48 -4.25 17.76 -13.08
CA LEU A 48 -3.14 17.62 -14.02
C LEU A 48 -2.08 18.68 -13.69
N LEU A 49 -0.88 18.21 -13.37
CA LEU A 49 0.30 19.06 -13.19
C LEU A 49 0.94 19.38 -14.54
N ALA A 50 1.77 20.42 -14.57
CA ALA A 50 2.58 20.76 -15.73
C ALA A 50 3.42 19.53 -16.14
N GLY A 51 3.34 19.14 -17.43
CA GLY A 51 3.98 17.90 -17.93
C GLY A 51 3.09 16.66 -18.01
N GLY A 52 1.77 16.80 -17.74
CA GLY A 52 0.80 15.69 -17.88
C GLY A 52 0.79 14.70 -16.72
N LEU A 53 1.48 15.01 -15.62
CA LEU A 53 1.47 14.20 -14.42
C LEU A 53 0.17 14.43 -13.63
N LEU A 54 -0.38 13.37 -13.07
CA LEU A 54 -1.54 13.44 -12.17
C LEU A 54 -1.06 13.76 -10.75
N GLY A 55 -1.45 14.93 -10.25
CA GLY A 55 -1.33 15.29 -8.83
C GLY A 55 -2.63 14.98 -8.09
N VAL A 56 -2.51 14.56 -6.85
CA VAL A 56 -3.65 14.29 -5.97
C VAL A 56 -3.77 15.44 -4.97
N ASP A 57 -4.94 16.05 -4.89
CA ASP A 57 -5.23 17.04 -3.85
C ASP A 57 -5.54 16.30 -2.55
N THR A 58 -4.68 16.52 -1.55
CA THR A 58 -4.78 15.83 -0.26
C THR A 58 -5.85 16.46 0.61
N GLY A 59 -6.70 15.64 1.20
CA GLY A 59 -7.69 16.04 2.18
C GLY A 59 -7.11 16.17 3.61
N PRO A 60 -7.90 16.65 4.57
CA PRO A 60 -7.47 16.82 5.96
C PRO A 60 -7.07 15.50 6.64
N GLY A 61 -7.54 14.37 6.14
CA GLY A 61 -7.22 13.04 6.65
C GLY A 61 -5.75 12.64 6.49
N ILE A 62 -5.00 13.29 5.58
CA ILE A 62 -3.59 12.97 5.34
C ILE A 62 -2.73 13.11 6.60
N VAL A 63 -3.06 14.06 7.48
CA VAL A 63 -2.35 14.27 8.76
C VAL A 63 -2.52 13.06 9.68
N PHE A 64 -3.73 12.53 9.78
CA PHE A 64 -4.00 11.32 10.57
C PHE A 64 -3.29 10.11 10.00
N GLN A 65 -3.24 9.99 8.68
CA GLN A 65 -2.47 8.94 8.01
C GLN A 65 -0.97 9.06 8.29
N ALA A 66 -0.41 10.27 8.27
CA ALA A 66 0.99 10.51 8.58
C ALA A 66 1.32 10.15 10.04
N ILE A 67 0.45 10.53 10.99
CA ILE A 67 0.59 10.16 12.41
C ILE A 67 0.54 8.64 12.57
N TYR A 68 -0.43 7.99 11.97
CA TYR A 68 -0.57 6.53 11.98
C TYR A 68 0.68 5.84 11.44
N TRP A 69 1.14 6.27 10.27
CA TRP A 69 2.30 5.70 9.60
C TRP A 69 3.56 5.84 10.46
N THR A 70 3.81 7.06 10.96
CA THR A 70 4.97 7.37 11.81
C THR A 70 4.94 6.60 13.12
N THR A 71 3.75 6.44 13.72
CA THR A 71 3.59 5.72 15.00
C THR A 71 3.92 4.25 14.82
N PHE A 72 3.29 3.56 13.86
CA PHE A 72 3.47 2.11 13.71
C PHE A 72 4.86 1.73 13.18
N VAL A 73 5.38 2.50 12.22
CA VAL A 73 6.76 2.29 11.72
C VAL A 73 7.79 2.65 12.79
N GLY A 74 7.57 3.73 13.54
CA GLY A 74 8.42 4.15 14.64
C GLY A 74 8.47 3.11 15.77
N LEU A 75 7.32 2.56 16.16
CA LEU A 75 7.24 1.47 17.15
C LEU A 75 7.95 0.21 16.66
N ALA A 76 7.73 -0.17 15.41
CA ALA A 76 8.42 -1.32 14.82
C ALA A 76 9.95 -1.11 14.81
N ALA A 77 10.42 0.06 14.37
CA ALA A 77 11.83 0.42 14.40
C ALA A 77 12.40 0.41 15.83
N TRP A 78 11.65 0.95 16.79
CA TRP A 78 12.03 0.94 18.21
C TRP A 78 12.22 -0.48 18.75
N HIS A 79 11.26 -1.39 18.49
CA HIS A 79 11.35 -2.79 18.90
C HIS A 79 12.59 -3.46 18.28
N LEU A 80 12.84 -3.24 16.98
CA LEU A 80 14.01 -3.78 16.30
C LEU A 80 15.33 -3.24 16.89
N VAL A 81 15.44 -1.93 17.13
CA VAL A 81 16.62 -1.29 17.75
C VAL A 81 16.85 -1.84 19.16
N ARG A 82 15.77 -1.95 19.94
CA ARG A 82 15.85 -2.47 21.30
C ARG A 82 16.32 -3.94 21.31
N ALA A 83 15.75 -4.77 20.42
CA ALA A 83 16.15 -6.17 20.27
C ALA A 83 17.61 -6.29 19.80
N TYR A 84 18.02 -5.48 18.82
CA TYR A 84 19.40 -5.42 18.33
C TYR A 84 20.41 -5.09 19.42
N ARG A 85 20.09 -4.11 20.28
CA ARG A 85 20.96 -3.68 21.38
C ARG A 85 21.03 -4.71 22.51
N ARG A 86 19.96 -5.47 22.77
CA ARG A 86 19.88 -6.46 23.84
C ARG A 86 20.44 -7.82 23.45
N SER A 87 20.37 -8.16 22.16
CA SER A 87 20.84 -9.46 21.69
C SER A 87 22.37 -9.58 21.78
N LYS A 88 22.82 -10.67 22.41
CA LYS A 88 24.22 -11.10 22.41
C LYS A 88 24.50 -12.11 21.27
N ASP A 89 23.45 -12.68 20.66
CA ASP A 89 23.56 -13.63 19.59
C ASP A 89 23.91 -12.92 18.26
N PRO A 90 25.08 -13.22 17.65
CA PRO A 90 25.48 -12.62 16.38
C PRO A 90 24.50 -12.93 15.23
N ILE A 91 23.88 -14.12 15.24
CA ILE A 91 22.96 -14.56 14.19
C ILE A 91 21.69 -13.71 14.27
N LEU A 92 21.12 -13.56 15.45
CA LEU A 92 19.91 -12.73 15.65
C LEU A 92 20.19 -11.27 15.35
N ARG A 93 21.35 -10.73 15.73
CA ARG A 93 21.76 -9.35 15.38
C ARG A 93 21.81 -9.14 13.88
N ASN A 94 22.41 -10.08 13.15
CA ASN A 94 22.44 -9.99 11.70
C ASN A 94 21.02 -10.06 11.10
N ARG A 95 20.16 -10.93 11.61
CA ARG A 95 18.76 -11.01 11.18
C ARG A 95 18.00 -9.70 11.37
N ILE A 96 18.19 -9.02 12.52
CA ILE A 96 17.53 -7.74 12.83
C ILE A 96 18.10 -6.58 11.99
N ARG A 97 19.37 -6.63 11.63
CA ARG A 97 20.05 -5.57 10.89
C ARG A 97 19.38 -5.26 9.55
N TYR A 98 18.94 -6.28 8.81
CA TYR A 98 18.35 -6.10 7.49
C TYR A 98 16.98 -5.43 7.51
N PRO A 99 16.00 -5.86 8.32
CA PRO A 99 14.75 -5.13 8.48
C PRO A 99 14.97 -3.69 8.95
N LEU A 100 15.95 -3.46 9.84
CA LEU A 100 16.25 -2.12 10.34
C LEU A 100 16.82 -1.21 9.24
N LEU A 101 17.75 -1.72 8.41
CA LEU A 101 18.26 -1.00 7.24
C LEU A 101 17.14 -0.73 6.23
N GLY A 102 16.27 -1.71 6.01
CA GLY A 102 15.12 -1.57 5.13
C GLY A 102 14.16 -0.46 5.57
N VAL A 103 13.83 -0.41 6.86
CA VAL A 103 13.01 0.68 7.42
C VAL A 103 13.69 2.04 7.22
N GLY A 104 14.98 2.14 7.53
CA GLY A 104 15.73 3.38 7.33
C GLY A 104 15.69 3.85 5.87
N LEU A 105 15.88 2.93 4.93
CA LEU A 105 15.84 3.22 3.51
C LEU A 105 14.45 3.70 3.05
N VAL A 106 13.39 3.02 3.47
CA VAL A 106 12.00 3.40 3.14
C VAL A 106 11.64 4.75 3.76
N MET A 107 12.05 5.01 5.01
CA MET A 107 11.82 6.30 5.65
C MET A 107 12.55 7.44 4.95
N LEU A 108 13.80 7.23 4.52
CA LEU A 108 14.54 8.20 3.73
C LEU A 108 13.87 8.46 2.38
N GLY A 109 13.44 7.41 1.68
CA GLY A 109 12.69 7.54 0.43
C GLY A 109 11.38 8.30 0.62
N ALA A 110 10.62 7.99 1.67
CA ALA A 110 9.37 8.67 1.97
C ALA A 110 9.59 10.16 2.36
N ALA A 111 10.69 10.48 3.02
CA ALA A 111 11.03 11.86 3.38
C ALA A 111 11.26 12.75 2.13
N THR A 112 11.69 12.19 1.00
CA THR A 112 11.84 12.97 -0.24
C THR A 112 10.51 13.51 -0.76
N ASN A 113 9.38 12.85 -0.46
CA ASN A 113 8.05 13.32 -0.85
C ASN A 113 7.63 14.61 -0.11
N THR A 114 8.31 14.98 0.98
CA THR A 114 8.06 16.25 1.69
C THR A 114 8.79 17.45 1.08
N VAL A 115 9.74 17.20 0.19
CA VAL A 115 10.51 18.23 -0.51
C VAL A 115 9.88 18.47 -1.88
N PRO A 116 9.40 19.69 -2.21
CA PRO A 116 8.61 19.94 -3.43
C PRO A 116 9.27 19.47 -4.72
N ASP A 117 10.58 19.70 -4.88
CA ASP A 117 11.32 19.35 -6.10
C ASP A 117 11.67 17.85 -6.18
N LEU A 118 11.92 17.21 -5.04
CA LEU A 118 12.26 15.79 -4.96
C LEU A 118 11.02 14.90 -4.97
N GLY A 119 9.88 15.40 -4.48
CA GLY A 119 8.62 14.65 -4.45
C GLY A 119 8.04 14.34 -5.85
N MET A 120 8.52 15.02 -6.90
CA MET A 120 8.19 14.68 -8.28
C MET A 120 8.96 13.45 -8.79
N LEU A 121 10.06 13.09 -8.16
CA LEU A 121 10.85 11.92 -8.54
C LEU A 121 10.36 10.69 -7.77
N PRO A 122 10.25 9.52 -8.40
CA PRO A 122 9.77 8.30 -7.73
C PRO A 122 10.84 7.66 -6.83
N ILE A 123 11.51 8.46 -5.99
CA ILE A 123 12.62 8.02 -5.12
C ILE A 123 12.12 7.02 -4.08
N ASP A 124 10.94 7.22 -3.55
CA ASP A 124 10.27 6.32 -2.62
C ASP A 124 10.01 4.93 -3.23
N HIS A 125 9.67 4.86 -4.53
CA HIS A 125 9.48 3.60 -5.24
C HIS A 125 10.81 2.85 -5.40
N PHE A 126 11.89 3.57 -5.73
CA PHE A 126 13.23 2.97 -5.78
C PHE A 126 13.70 2.50 -4.40
N ALA A 127 13.46 3.28 -3.35
CA ALA A 127 13.77 2.90 -1.98
C ALA A 127 13.00 1.62 -1.57
N ASN A 128 11.72 1.51 -1.93
CA ASN A 128 10.91 0.32 -1.69
C ASN A 128 11.41 -0.89 -2.49
N LEU A 129 11.82 -0.70 -3.75
CA LEU A 129 12.41 -1.78 -4.56
C LEU A 129 13.71 -2.32 -3.94
N ILE A 130 14.61 -1.42 -3.55
CA ILE A 130 15.88 -1.79 -2.90
C ILE A 130 15.59 -2.49 -1.56
N ASN A 131 14.63 -1.99 -0.78
CA ASN A 131 14.19 -2.63 0.46
C ASN A 131 13.66 -4.05 0.21
N ALA A 132 12.84 -4.26 -0.83
CA ALA A 132 12.34 -5.58 -1.18
C ALA A 132 13.46 -6.55 -1.55
N LEU A 133 14.44 -6.11 -2.33
CA LEU A 133 15.63 -6.91 -2.67
C LEU A 133 16.47 -7.24 -1.44
N LEU A 134 16.66 -6.27 -0.55
CA LEU A 134 17.42 -6.42 0.69
C LEU A 134 16.74 -7.41 1.64
N LEU A 135 15.42 -7.33 1.80
CA LEU A 135 14.66 -8.29 2.60
C LEU A 135 14.65 -9.68 1.98
N THR A 136 14.51 -9.78 0.64
CA THR A 136 14.61 -11.06 -0.07
C THR A 136 15.97 -11.72 0.15
N TYR A 137 17.05 -10.95 0.00
CA TYR A 137 18.39 -11.45 0.30
C TYR A 137 18.52 -11.93 1.74
N ALA A 138 18.00 -11.14 2.69
CA ALA A 138 18.06 -11.47 4.10
C ALA A 138 17.25 -12.74 4.45
N ILE A 139 16.08 -12.93 3.84
CA ILE A 139 15.26 -14.14 3.99
C ILE A 139 16.03 -15.36 3.48
N LEU A 140 16.61 -15.27 2.28
CA LEU A 140 17.31 -16.39 1.66
C LEU A 140 18.62 -16.73 2.37
N ARG A 141 19.40 -15.71 2.77
CA ARG A 141 20.72 -15.89 3.35
C ARG A 141 20.73 -16.23 4.84
N TYR A 142 19.81 -15.60 5.60
CA TYR A 142 19.82 -15.68 7.07
C TYR A 142 18.59 -16.43 7.62
N GLN A 143 17.78 -17.00 6.74
CA GLN A 143 16.57 -17.72 7.15
C GLN A 143 15.75 -16.90 8.16
N LEU A 144 15.53 -15.60 7.83
CA LEU A 144 14.74 -14.67 8.65
C LEU A 144 13.37 -15.24 8.99
N VAL A 145 12.82 -16.05 8.10
CA VAL A 145 11.56 -16.76 8.26
C VAL A 145 11.82 -18.21 7.86
N ASP A 146 11.22 -19.15 8.54
CA ASP A 146 11.24 -20.55 8.11
C ASP A 146 10.58 -20.65 6.73
N ILE A 147 11.44 -20.79 5.71
CA ILE A 147 11.03 -20.79 4.30
C ILE A 147 10.00 -21.91 4.06
N SER A 148 10.13 -23.05 4.74
CA SER A 148 9.20 -24.18 4.59
C SER A 148 7.80 -23.82 5.08
N LEU A 149 7.72 -23.08 6.18
CA LEU A 149 6.46 -22.60 6.76
C LEU A 149 5.83 -21.51 5.89
N VAL A 150 6.64 -20.60 5.34
CA VAL A 150 6.18 -19.52 4.45
C VAL A 150 5.66 -20.08 3.13
N PHE A 151 6.40 -21.01 2.51
CA PHE A 151 5.94 -21.67 1.30
C PHE A 151 4.64 -22.47 1.53
N ARG A 152 4.57 -23.19 2.65
CA ARG A 152 3.37 -23.98 2.98
C ARG A 152 2.16 -23.08 3.21
N LYS A 153 2.32 -22.03 4.00
CA LYS A 153 1.25 -21.04 4.22
C LYS A 153 0.99 -20.18 2.98
N GLY A 154 2.04 -19.73 2.29
CA GLY A 154 1.93 -18.93 1.08
C GLY A 154 1.16 -19.64 -0.03
N LEU A 155 1.45 -20.91 -0.31
CA LEU A 155 0.69 -21.74 -1.26
C LEU A 155 -0.77 -21.93 -0.82
N LEU A 156 -0.99 -22.14 0.49
CA LEU A 156 -2.33 -22.35 1.02
C LEU A 156 -3.22 -21.11 0.88
N TYR A 157 -2.64 -19.89 0.96
CA TYR A 157 -3.34 -18.62 0.81
C TYR A 157 -3.34 -18.09 -0.64
N SER A 158 -2.34 -18.45 -1.45
CA SER A 158 -2.26 -17.98 -2.83
C SER A 158 -3.39 -18.53 -3.71
N ILE A 159 -3.82 -19.76 -3.47
CA ILE A 159 -4.91 -20.40 -4.24
C ILE A 159 -6.25 -19.66 -4.00
N PRO A 160 -6.73 -19.46 -2.75
CA PRO A 160 -7.94 -18.67 -2.51
C PRO A 160 -7.84 -17.25 -3.03
N THR A 161 -6.68 -16.59 -2.85
CA THR A 161 -6.46 -15.22 -3.33
C THR A 161 -6.51 -15.14 -4.85
N ALA A 162 -5.93 -16.11 -5.56
CA ALA A 162 -6.02 -16.19 -7.01
C ALA A 162 -7.46 -16.40 -7.49
N ILE A 163 -8.22 -17.28 -6.83
CA ILE A 163 -9.63 -17.52 -7.16
C ILE A 163 -10.46 -16.25 -6.96
N ILE A 164 -10.27 -15.54 -5.84
CA ILE A 164 -10.94 -14.27 -5.55
C ILE A 164 -10.54 -13.21 -6.59
N GLY A 165 -9.25 -13.10 -6.92
CA GLY A 165 -8.73 -12.16 -7.93
C GLY A 165 -9.30 -12.42 -9.32
N ILE A 166 -9.37 -13.67 -9.74
CA ILE A 166 -9.98 -14.06 -11.02
C ILE A 166 -11.49 -13.75 -11.00
N GLY A 167 -12.19 -14.09 -9.91
CA GLY A 167 -13.61 -13.78 -9.74
C GLY A 167 -13.88 -12.28 -9.83
N TYR A 168 -13.09 -11.46 -9.14
CA TYR A 168 -13.19 -10.01 -9.19
C TYR A 168 -12.93 -9.47 -10.60
N PHE A 169 -11.89 -9.97 -11.28
CA PHE A 169 -11.58 -9.59 -12.65
C PHE A 169 -12.73 -9.92 -13.62
N LEU A 170 -13.34 -11.11 -13.49
CA LEU A 170 -14.49 -11.51 -14.30
C LEU A 170 -15.70 -10.62 -14.04
N ILE A 171 -15.99 -10.28 -12.79
CA ILE A 171 -17.12 -9.40 -12.43
C ILE A 171 -16.93 -8.00 -13.04
N ILE A 172 -15.72 -7.42 -12.91
CA ILE A 172 -15.43 -6.11 -13.51
C ILE A 172 -15.53 -6.17 -15.04
N SER A 173 -14.95 -7.20 -15.66
CA SER A 173 -15.01 -7.36 -17.11
C SER A 173 -16.44 -7.48 -17.62
N LEU A 174 -17.27 -8.26 -16.91
CA LEU A 174 -18.70 -8.39 -17.22
C LEU A 174 -19.44 -7.06 -17.03
N ALA A 175 -19.16 -6.34 -15.94
CA ALA A 175 -19.75 -5.03 -15.69
C ALA A 175 -19.41 -4.03 -16.81
N ILE A 176 -18.13 -3.99 -17.25
CA ILE A 176 -17.71 -3.13 -18.35
C ILE A 176 -18.43 -3.50 -19.66
N LEU A 177 -18.52 -4.81 -19.97
CA LEU A 177 -19.25 -5.29 -21.15
C LEU A 177 -20.72 -4.91 -21.11
N LEU A 178 -21.39 -5.11 -19.99
CA LEU A 178 -22.78 -4.71 -19.82
C LEU A 178 -22.95 -3.19 -19.96
N PHE A 179 -22.09 -2.41 -19.30
CA PHE A 179 -22.14 -0.95 -19.39
C PHE A 179 -21.88 -0.44 -20.82
N SER A 180 -20.95 -1.06 -21.56
CA SER A 180 -20.70 -0.71 -22.96
C SER A 180 -21.89 -1.06 -23.86
N ALA A 181 -22.55 -2.20 -23.61
CA ALA A 181 -23.73 -2.60 -24.34
C ALA A 181 -24.92 -1.65 -24.10
N PHE A 182 -25.11 -1.19 -22.85
CA PHE A 182 -26.18 -0.24 -22.50
C PHE A 182 -25.87 1.21 -22.91
N SER A 183 -24.61 1.61 -22.97
CA SER A 183 -24.21 2.98 -23.34
C SER A 183 -24.19 3.21 -24.86
N GLY A 184 -24.09 2.17 -25.64
CA GLY A 184 -24.09 2.23 -27.11
C GLY A 184 -25.38 2.83 -27.70
N PRO A 185 -26.58 2.35 -27.32
CA PRO A 185 -27.84 2.88 -27.81
C PRO A 185 -28.06 4.36 -27.45
N GLN A 186 -27.63 4.77 -26.26
CA GLN A 186 -27.79 6.16 -25.80
C GLN A 186 -26.90 7.15 -26.58
N ARG A 187 -25.70 6.75 -26.97
CA ARG A 187 -24.82 7.57 -27.85
C ARG A 187 -25.40 7.71 -29.22
N PHE A 188 -25.95 6.63 -29.78
CA PHE A 188 -26.64 6.65 -31.07
C PHE A 188 -27.89 7.54 -31.05
N LEU A 189 -28.74 7.43 -29.99
CA LEU A 189 -29.90 8.31 -29.85
C LEU A 189 -29.52 9.78 -29.63
N ARG A 190 -28.47 10.08 -28.90
CA ARG A 190 -27.94 11.44 -28.75
C ARG A 190 -27.44 12.01 -30.11
N SER A 191 -26.71 11.23 -30.89
CA SER A 191 -26.23 11.67 -32.20
C SER A 191 -27.39 11.88 -33.17
N LEU A 192 -28.43 11.07 -33.15
CA LEU A 192 -29.66 11.26 -33.90
C LEU A 192 -30.43 12.53 -33.49
N LEU A 193 -30.55 12.79 -32.19
CA LEU A 193 -31.20 14.00 -31.69
C LEU A 193 -30.46 15.26 -32.07
N VAL A 194 -29.12 15.25 -32.01
CA VAL A 194 -28.28 16.37 -32.47
C VAL A 194 -28.41 16.58 -33.95
N ALA A 195 -28.40 15.52 -34.77
CA ALA A 195 -28.60 15.62 -36.22
C ALA A 195 -30.01 16.13 -36.58
N ALA A 196 -31.05 15.67 -35.89
CA ALA A 196 -32.43 16.11 -36.08
C ALA A 196 -32.66 17.59 -35.66
N SER A 197 -31.96 18.05 -34.63
CA SER A 197 -32.01 19.46 -34.19
C SER A 197 -31.31 20.39 -35.21
N ALA A 198 -30.19 19.96 -35.76
CA ALA A 198 -29.47 20.70 -36.79
C ALA A 198 -30.27 20.81 -38.09
N ALA A 199 -31.04 19.79 -38.49
CA ALA A 199 -31.89 19.79 -39.66
C ALA A 199 -33.16 20.66 -39.54
N ARG A 200 -33.54 21.04 -38.32
CA ARG A 200 -34.69 21.96 -38.09
C ARG A 200 -34.31 23.42 -37.99
N GLY A 201 -33.01 23.73 -37.94
CA GLY A 201 -32.49 25.09 -37.84
C GLY A 201 -31.94 25.64 -39.16
N ALA A 202 -32.01 24.84 -40.23
CA ALA A 202 -31.74 25.25 -41.63
C ALA A 202 -33.05 25.40 -42.40
#